data_a7a68113a6b8c7a89f4fef7d122bf9df
#
_entry.id   a7a68113a6b8c7a89f4fef7d122bf9df
#
_cell.length_a   1.000
_cell.length_b   1.000
_cell.length_c   1.000
_cell.angle_alpha   90.00
_cell.angle_beta   90.00
_cell.angle_gamma   90.00
#
_symmetry.space_group_name_H-M   'P 1'
#
loop_
_entity.id
_entity.type
_entity.pdbx_description
1 polymer ?
#
loop_
_entity_poly.entity_id
_entity_poly.type
_entity_poly.pdbx_seq_one_letter_code
_entity_poly.pdbx_strand_id
1 'polypeptide(L)'
;EARVLGITYILACEAYITDYIFNNSSLLPLCYSGTNYLLVEFPYSTNFAARGGDMLYKLMSNYGVYPVIAHIERYDSLMKDPALISELQQIGCKMQINLGSLSFFSHRRKLLGLIKRNLVDVVGTDTHSLARGADFNTGMGIISKKLGDNYIDIIQKNSEFVILS
;
A
#
# COMPACT_ATOMS: atom_id res chain seq x y z
N GLU A 1 3.84 -26.42 -0.16
CA GLU A 1 3.08 -26.36 -1.44
C GLU A 1 3.70 -25.34 -2.42
N ALA A 2 4.01 -24.10 -2.03
CA ALA A 2 4.59 -23.09 -2.92
C ALA A 2 5.87 -23.55 -3.63
N ARG A 3 6.77 -24.26 -2.93
CA ARG A 3 8.00 -24.82 -3.53
C ARG A 3 7.72 -25.85 -4.64
N VAL A 4 6.66 -26.63 -4.49
CA VAL A 4 6.26 -27.64 -5.49
C VAL A 4 5.73 -26.99 -6.76
N LEU A 5 5.13 -25.79 -6.62
CA LEU A 5 4.57 -25.00 -7.73
C LEU A 5 5.57 -24.03 -8.35
N GLY A 6 6.81 -23.93 -7.82
CA GLY A 6 7.81 -22.97 -8.28
C GLY A 6 7.43 -21.51 -8.00
N ILE A 7 6.55 -21.27 -7.02
CA ILE A 7 6.09 -19.93 -6.65
C ILE A 7 7.01 -19.36 -5.57
N THR A 8 7.59 -18.21 -5.82
CA THR A 8 8.27 -17.40 -4.81
C THR A 8 7.24 -16.62 -3.99
N TYR A 9 7.34 -16.69 -2.67
CA TYR A 9 6.53 -15.87 -1.78
C TYR A 9 7.43 -15.08 -0.83
N ILE A 10 6.98 -13.89 -0.46
CA ILE A 10 7.66 -13.00 0.48
C ILE A 10 6.74 -12.79 1.67
N LEU A 11 7.25 -13.08 2.87
CA LEU A 11 6.51 -12.89 4.10
C LEU A 11 6.56 -11.43 4.52
N ALA A 12 5.42 -10.90 4.95
CA ALA A 12 5.28 -9.58 5.54
C ALA A 12 4.15 -9.59 6.58
N CYS A 13 4.10 -8.57 7.40
CA CYS A 13 3.00 -8.34 8.34
C CYS A 13 2.30 -7.03 7.95
N GLU A 14 0.97 -7.03 7.91
CA GLU A 14 0.21 -5.78 7.94
C GLU A 14 0.09 -5.32 9.39
N ALA A 15 0.88 -4.30 9.73
CA ALA A 15 0.97 -3.79 11.09
C ALA A 15 -0.11 -2.73 11.36
N TYR A 16 -1.01 -2.99 12.31
CA TYR A 16 -1.99 -2.00 12.75
C TYR A 16 -1.33 -0.96 13.65
N ILE A 17 -1.30 0.29 13.19
CA ILE A 17 -0.53 1.37 13.83
C ILE A 17 -1.35 2.05 14.92
N THR A 18 -0.92 1.81 16.15
CA THR A 18 -1.35 2.51 17.36
C THR A 18 -0.13 2.89 18.19
N ASP A 19 -0.31 3.64 19.28
CA ASP A 19 0.81 4.01 20.15
C ASP A 19 1.57 2.80 20.69
N TYR A 20 0.93 1.63 20.80
CA TYR A 20 1.54 0.40 21.29
C TYR A 20 2.65 -0.15 20.39
N ILE A 21 2.62 0.13 19.07
CA ILE A 21 3.66 -0.37 18.17
C ILE A 21 5.03 0.19 18.51
N PHE A 22 5.08 1.39 19.08
CA PHE A 22 6.30 2.09 19.48
C PHE A 22 6.93 1.57 20.78
N ASN A 23 6.32 0.56 21.42
CA ASN A 23 6.92 -0.15 22.55
C ASN A 23 7.85 -1.30 22.13
N ASN A 24 7.91 -1.62 20.84
CA ASN A 24 8.82 -2.65 20.33
C ASN A 24 10.23 -2.10 20.20
N SER A 25 11.23 -2.95 20.38
CA SER A 25 12.65 -2.59 20.21
C SER A 25 13.06 -2.50 18.74
N SER A 26 12.35 -3.20 17.84
CA SER A 26 12.55 -3.19 16.39
C SER A 26 11.26 -3.56 15.68
N LEU A 27 11.05 -2.98 14.49
CA LEU A 27 9.94 -3.32 13.60
C LEU A 27 10.40 -4.06 12.33
N LEU A 28 11.70 -4.23 12.13
CA LEU A 28 12.25 -4.94 10.97
C LEU A 28 11.69 -6.35 10.76
N PRO A 29 11.43 -7.16 11.82
CA PRO A 29 10.84 -8.49 11.64
C PRO A 29 9.42 -8.49 11.04
N LEU A 30 8.73 -7.34 11.04
CA LEU A 30 7.38 -7.17 10.47
C LEU A 30 7.42 -6.71 9.01
N CYS A 31 8.56 -6.24 8.53
CA CYS A 31 8.74 -5.76 7.15
C CYS A 31 8.62 -6.90 6.13
N TYR A 32 8.46 -6.55 4.85
CA TYR A 32 8.66 -7.51 3.77
C TYR A 32 10.04 -8.13 3.92
N SER A 33 10.11 -9.46 3.92
CA SER A 33 11.35 -10.20 4.21
C SER A 33 12.51 -9.74 3.33
N GLY A 34 13.58 -9.28 3.97
CA GLY A 34 14.78 -8.78 3.29
C GLY A 34 14.76 -7.28 2.98
N THR A 35 13.71 -6.56 3.34
CA THR A 35 13.58 -5.11 3.11
C THR A 35 13.35 -4.33 4.41
N ASN A 36 13.31 -3.01 4.31
CA ASN A 36 12.89 -2.11 5.39
C ASN A 36 11.46 -1.55 5.14
N TYR A 37 10.72 -2.07 4.18
CA TYR A 37 9.35 -1.65 3.93
C TYR A 37 8.36 -2.40 4.83
N LEU A 38 7.55 -1.64 5.56
CA LEU A 38 6.52 -2.14 6.49
C LEU A 38 5.13 -1.80 5.96
N LEU A 39 4.30 -2.81 5.68
CA LEU A 39 2.89 -2.59 5.37
C LEU A 39 2.17 -2.13 6.64
N VAL A 40 1.52 -0.97 6.59
CA VAL A 40 0.91 -0.34 7.76
C VAL A 40 -0.57 -0.01 7.52
N GLU A 41 -1.41 -0.40 8.46
CA GLU A 41 -2.81 0.00 8.54
C GLU A 41 -3.03 0.95 9.72
N PHE A 42 -3.86 1.96 9.52
CA PHE A 42 -4.25 2.92 10.56
C PHE A 42 -5.76 2.84 10.84
N PRO A 43 -6.22 3.34 11.98
CA PRO A 43 -7.66 3.59 12.17
C PRO A 43 -8.21 4.46 11.02
N TYR A 44 -9.37 4.10 10.48
CA TYR A 44 -9.93 4.78 9.29
C TYR A 44 -10.19 6.28 9.46
N SER A 45 -10.37 6.72 10.72
CA SER A 45 -10.50 8.14 11.07
C SER A 45 -9.17 8.89 11.14
N THR A 46 -8.04 8.26 10.82
CA THR A 46 -6.71 8.88 10.92
C THR A 46 -6.60 10.10 10.00
N ASN A 47 -6.19 11.21 10.60
CA ASN A 47 -5.81 12.41 9.86
C ASN A 47 -4.29 12.38 9.59
N PHE A 48 -3.91 12.14 8.33
CA PHE A 48 -2.50 12.06 7.92
C PHE A 48 -1.80 13.41 7.84
N ALA A 49 -2.54 14.53 7.74
CA ALA A 49 -1.98 15.87 7.85
C ALA A 49 -1.64 16.27 9.30
N ALA A 50 -1.90 15.39 10.28
CA ALA A 50 -1.64 15.62 11.69
C ALA A 50 -1.04 14.33 12.32
N ARG A 51 -1.71 13.75 13.32
CA ARG A 51 -1.22 12.59 14.07
C ARG A 51 -0.76 11.42 13.19
N GLY A 52 -1.42 11.15 12.06
CA GLY A 52 -1.00 10.09 11.14
C GLY A 52 0.40 10.37 10.57
N GLY A 53 0.66 11.62 10.14
CA GLY A 53 1.97 12.06 9.67
C GLY A 53 3.05 11.94 10.74
N ASP A 54 2.75 12.35 12.00
CA ASP A 54 3.68 12.22 13.13
C ASP A 54 4.05 10.75 13.38
N MET A 55 3.08 9.83 13.30
CA MET A 55 3.32 8.41 13.48
C MET A 55 4.17 7.82 12.35
N LEU A 56 3.92 8.21 11.09
CA LEU A 56 4.74 7.82 9.95
C LEU A 56 6.18 8.31 10.11
N TYR A 57 6.37 9.57 10.52
CA TYR A 57 7.69 10.11 10.80
C TYR A 57 8.43 9.33 11.88
N LYS A 58 7.75 8.97 13.00
CA LYS A 58 8.33 8.14 14.05
C LYS A 58 8.75 6.74 13.56
N LEU A 59 7.96 6.11 12.68
CA LEU A 59 8.32 4.82 12.09
C LEU A 59 9.65 4.92 11.34
N MET A 60 9.81 5.96 10.52
CA MET A 60 11.03 6.17 9.73
C MET A 60 12.22 6.59 10.61
N SER A 61 12.04 7.60 11.50
CA SER A 61 13.14 8.18 12.26
C SER A 61 13.66 7.27 13.39
N ASN A 62 12.75 6.56 14.08
CA ASN A 62 13.12 5.80 15.25
C ASN A 62 13.39 4.32 14.97
N TYR A 63 12.78 3.77 13.91
CA TYR A 63 12.86 2.35 13.59
C TYR A 63 13.55 2.06 12.26
N GLY A 64 13.82 3.08 11.44
CA GLY A 64 14.45 2.91 10.13
C GLY A 64 13.61 2.11 9.15
N VAL A 65 12.27 2.10 9.32
CA VAL A 65 11.35 1.40 8.42
C VAL A 65 10.58 2.39 7.55
N TYR A 66 10.37 2.03 6.29
CA TYR A 66 9.63 2.83 5.33
C TYR A 66 8.18 2.34 5.23
N PRO A 67 7.19 3.16 5.59
CA PRO A 67 5.78 2.75 5.57
C PRO A 67 5.26 2.53 4.16
N VAL A 68 4.57 1.40 3.93
CA VAL A 68 3.66 1.17 2.81
C VAL A 68 2.25 1.31 3.38
N ILE A 69 1.57 2.42 3.11
CA ILE A 69 0.24 2.68 3.66
C ILE A 69 -0.77 1.81 2.92
N ALA A 70 -1.36 0.85 3.63
CA ALA A 70 -2.32 -0.10 3.08
C ALA A 70 -3.63 0.60 2.69
N HIS A 71 -4.26 0.11 1.62
CA HIS A 71 -5.61 0.47 1.17
C HIS A 71 -5.99 1.95 1.39
N ILE A 72 -5.15 2.88 0.84
CA ILE A 72 -5.29 4.33 1.05
C ILE A 72 -6.70 4.86 0.71
N GLU A 73 -7.45 4.16 -0.12
CA GLU A 73 -8.83 4.49 -0.46
C GLU A 73 -9.80 4.46 0.72
N ARG A 74 -9.39 3.86 1.85
CA ARG A 74 -10.19 3.82 3.09
C ARG A 74 -10.00 5.06 3.98
N TYR A 75 -9.00 5.91 3.67
CA TYR A 75 -8.69 7.09 4.47
C TYR A 75 -9.20 8.37 3.79
N ASP A 76 -10.23 8.95 4.36
CA ASP A 76 -10.84 10.19 3.87
C ASP A 76 -9.85 11.35 3.74
N SER A 77 -8.89 11.47 4.66
CA SER A 77 -7.87 12.51 4.66
C SER A 77 -6.96 12.42 3.43
N LEU A 78 -6.60 11.23 2.99
CA LEU A 78 -5.80 10.99 1.78
C LEU A 78 -6.64 11.15 0.50
N MET A 79 -7.85 10.60 0.50
CA MET A 79 -8.72 10.62 -0.68
C MET A 79 -9.29 12.01 -1.01
N LYS A 80 -9.25 12.95 -0.07
CA LYS A 80 -9.66 14.36 -0.25
C LYS A 80 -8.49 15.25 -0.65
N ASP A 81 -7.26 14.85 -0.32
CA ASP A 81 -6.06 15.65 -0.55
C ASP A 81 -4.94 14.85 -1.25
N PRO A 82 -4.96 14.78 -2.59
CA PRO A 82 -3.87 14.15 -3.34
C PRO A 82 -2.51 14.86 -3.22
N ALA A 83 -2.45 16.11 -2.77
CA ALA A 83 -1.19 16.78 -2.52
C ALA A 83 -0.51 16.17 -1.29
N LEU A 84 -1.27 15.89 -0.24
CA LEU A 84 -0.78 15.19 0.95
C LEU A 84 -0.21 13.80 0.61
N ILE A 85 -0.84 13.05 -0.31
CA ILE A 85 -0.27 11.78 -0.79
C ILE A 85 1.11 12.00 -1.41
N SER A 86 1.25 13.02 -2.27
CA SER A 86 2.54 13.36 -2.89
C SER A 86 3.60 13.76 -1.85
N GLU A 87 3.23 14.53 -0.84
CA GLU A 87 4.14 14.92 0.26
C GLU A 87 4.61 13.70 1.04
N LEU A 88 3.71 12.77 1.37
CA LEU A 88 4.05 11.54 2.06
C LEU A 88 4.98 10.64 1.20
N GLN A 89 4.77 10.58 -0.12
CA GLN A 89 5.69 9.87 -1.02
C GLN A 89 7.08 10.51 -1.04
N GLN A 90 7.16 11.84 -1.03
CA GLN A 90 8.45 12.55 -1.03
C GLN A 90 9.29 12.27 0.21
N ILE A 91 8.68 12.01 1.36
CA ILE A 91 9.40 11.61 2.58
C ILE A 91 9.69 10.11 2.65
N GLY A 92 9.28 9.32 1.66
CA GLY A 92 9.62 7.88 1.56
C GLY A 92 8.47 6.91 1.78
N CYS A 93 7.26 7.38 2.13
CA CYS A 93 6.09 6.52 2.23
C CYS A 93 5.68 5.97 0.85
N LYS A 94 5.11 4.77 0.84
CA LYS A 94 4.52 4.13 -0.34
C LYS A 94 3.01 4.00 -0.18
N MET A 95 2.29 4.08 -1.28
CA MET A 95 0.83 4.06 -1.31
C MET A 95 0.31 2.78 -1.93
N GLN A 96 -0.45 2.01 -1.16
CA GLN A 96 -1.07 0.78 -1.64
C GLN A 96 -2.60 0.96 -1.76
N ILE A 97 -3.19 0.46 -2.84
CA ILE A 97 -4.65 0.37 -3.04
C ILE A 97 -5.09 -1.08 -3.21
N ASN A 98 -6.33 -1.37 -2.86
CA ASN A 98 -6.96 -2.65 -3.14
C ASN A 98 -7.56 -2.66 -4.54
N LEU A 99 -7.16 -3.63 -5.37
CA LEU A 99 -7.65 -3.77 -6.74
C LEU A 99 -9.16 -3.96 -6.81
N GLY A 100 -9.76 -4.65 -5.83
CA GLY A 100 -11.20 -4.81 -5.70
C GLY A 100 -11.97 -3.49 -5.62
N SER A 101 -11.34 -2.44 -5.06
CA SER A 101 -11.94 -1.10 -4.95
C SER A 101 -12.19 -0.45 -6.32
N LEU A 102 -11.47 -0.85 -7.36
CA LEU A 102 -11.68 -0.39 -8.74
C LEU A 102 -13.01 -0.92 -9.33
N SER A 103 -13.59 -1.98 -8.80
CA SER A 103 -14.88 -2.50 -9.23
C SER A 103 -16.03 -1.58 -8.83
N PHE A 104 -15.87 -0.80 -7.76
CA PHE A 104 -16.89 0.14 -7.28
C PHE A 104 -16.81 1.47 -8.02
N PHE A 105 -17.90 1.87 -8.67
CA PHE A 105 -17.95 3.10 -9.46
C PHE A 105 -17.58 4.36 -8.66
N SER A 106 -17.99 4.43 -7.39
CA SER A 106 -17.70 5.55 -6.48
C SER A 106 -16.21 5.78 -6.24
N HIS A 107 -15.41 4.72 -6.16
CA HIS A 107 -13.96 4.79 -5.92
C HIS A 107 -13.14 4.82 -7.22
N ARG A 108 -13.60 4.12 -8.24
CA ARG A 108 -12.87 3.90 -9.51
C ARG A 108 -12.30 5.17 -10.10
N ARG A 109 -13.13 6.21 -10.25
CA ARG A 109 -12.69 7.48 -10.88
C ARG A 109 -11.54 8.13 -10.11
N LYS A 110 -11.65 8.16 -8.79
CA LYS A 110 -10.62 8.75 -7.92
C LYS A 110 -9.33 7.93 -7.98
N LEU A 111 -9.42 6.61 -7.83
CA LEU A 111 -8.27 5.72 -7.85
C LEU A 111 -7.53 5.73 -9.20
N LEU A 112 -8.25 5.69 -10.32
CA LEU A 112 -7.63 5.85 -11.64
C LEU A 112 -6.95 7.22 -11.78
N GLY A 113 -7.51 8.28 -11.19
CA GLY A 113 -6.89 9.59 -11.14
C GLY A 113 -5.59 9.62 -10.32
N LEU A 114 -5.52 8.90 -9.20
CA LEU A 114 -4.30 8.74 -8.41
C LEU A 114 -3.24 7.94 -9.18
N ILE A 115 -3.61 6.80 -9.78
CA ILE A 115 -2.72 5.98 -10.61
C ILE A 115 -2.13 6.81 -11.74
N LYS A 116 -2.96 7.54 -12.48
CA LYS A 116 -2.52 8.41 -13.59
C LYS A 116 -1.49 9.46 -13.16
N ARG A 117 -1.51 9.87 -11.91
CA ARG A 117 -0.59 10.86 -11.32
C ARG A 117 0.60 10.23 -10.61
N ASN A 118 0.81 8.91 -10.72
CA ASN A 118 1.83 8.13 -10.00
C ASN A 118 1.74 8.27 -8.46
N LEU A 119 0.53 8.43 -7.94
CA LEU A 119 0.25 8.52 -6.50
C LEU A 119 -0.15 7.17 -5.89
N VAL A 120 0.08 6.08 -6.61
CA VAL A 120 -0.08 4.69 -6.16
C VAL A 120 1.18 3.95 -6.52
N ASP A 121 1.83 3.35 -5.53
CA ASP A 121 3.07 2.60 -5.70
C ASP A 121 2.81 1.09 -5.82
N VAL A 122 1.88 0.56 -5.01
CA VAL A 122 1.64 -0.89 -4.87
C VAL A 122 0.15 -1.18 -5.00
N VAL A 123 -0.18 -2.34 -5.54
CA VAL A 123 -1.56 -2.84 -5.56
C VAL A 123 -1.66 -4.19 -4.86
N GLY A 124 -2.77 -4.44 -4.21
CA GLY A 124 -3.05 -5.70 -3.52
C GLY A 124 -4.49 -6.16 -3.69
N THR A 125 -4.78 -7.38 -3.28
CA THR A 125 -6.14 -7.91 -3.27
C THR A 125 -6.80 -7.83 -1.91
N ASP A 126 -6.01 -7.69 -0.85
CA ASP A 126 -6.47 -7.71 0.55
C ASP A 126 -7.28 -8.98 0.87
N THR A 127 -6.83 -10.11 0.33
CA THR A 127 -7.54 -11.39 0.44
C THR A 127 -7.23 -12.06 1.77
N HIS A 128 -8.26 -12.22 2.60
CA HIS A 128 -8.17 -12.85 3.92
C HIS A 128 -8.77 -14.25 3.98
N SER A 129 -9.48 -14.68 2.92
CA SER A 129 -10.13 -15.99 2.88
C SER A 129 -10.38 -16.45 1.45
N LEU A 130 -10.51 -17.76 1.27
CA LEU A 130 -10.87 -18.36 -0.03
C LEU A 130 -12.23 -17.84 -0.55
N ALA A 131 -13.16 -17.50 0.33
CA ALA A 131 -14.47 -16.98 -0.06
C ALA A 131 -14.41 -15.57 -0.66
N ARG A 132 -13.39 -14.76 -0.34
CA ARG A 132 -13.22 -13.41 -0.89
C ARG A 132 -12.56 -13.38 -2.26
N GLY A 133 -11.91 -14.49 -2.66
CA GLY A 133 -11.21 -14.58 -3.93
C GLY A 133 -10.11 -13.51 -4.13
N ALA A 134 -8.97 -13.91 -4.63
CA ALA A 134 -7.92 -12.97 -5.01
C ALA A 134 -8.19 -12.49 -6.45
N ASP A 135 -9.16 -11.60 -6.66
CA ASP A 135 -9.48 -11.09 -8.01
C ASP A 135 -8.48 -9.99 -8.42
N PHE A 136 -7.26 -10.43 -8.69
CA PHE A 136 -6.20 -9.58 -9.21
C PHE A 136 -6.49 -9.12 -10.65
N ASN A 137 -7.01 -10.03 -11.47
CA ASN A 137 -7.16 -9.82 -12.92
C ASN A 137 -8.20 -8.76 -13.27
N THR A 138 -9.33 -8.72 -12.56
CA THR A 138 -10.36 -7.71 -12.82
C THR A 138 -9.85 -6.30 -12.58
N GLY A 139 -9.16 -6.06 -11.46
CA GLY A 139 -8.60 -4.75 -11.15
C GLY A 139 -7.54 -4.31 -12.15
N MET A 140 -6.58 -5.19 -12.47
CA MET A 140 -5.55 -4.91 -13.46
C MET A 140 -6.15 -4.68 -14.87
N GLY A 141 -7.16 -5.46 -15.26
CA GLY A 141 -7.88 -5.27 -16.52
C GLY A 141 -8.61 -3.92 -16.59
N ILE A 142 -9.11 -3.39 -15.47
CA ILE A 142 -9.70 -2.04 -15.44
C ILE A 142 -8.62 -0.97 -15.66
N ILE A 143 -7.43 -1.11 -15.03
CA ILE A 143 -6.30 -0.18 -15.21
C ILE A 143 -5.86 -0.20 -16.69
N SER A 144 -5.55 -1.38 -17.24
CA SER A 144 -5.16 -1.55 -18.64
C SER A 144 -6.16 -0.88 -19.58
N LYS A 145 -7.45 -1.22 -19.47
CA LYS A 145 -8.52 -0.71 -20.34
C LYS A 145 -8.72 0.80 -20.24
N LYS A 146 -8.49 1.41 -19.06
CA LYS A 146 -8.80 2.83 -18.81
C LYS A 146 -7.60 3.75 -18.92
N LEU A 147 -6.41 3.27 -18.63
CA LEU A 147 -5.17 4.06 -18.58
C LEU A 147 -4.12 3.59 -19.60
N GLY A 148 -4.14 2.29 -19.95
CA GLY A 148 -3.14 1.65 -20.82
C GLY A 148 -2.17 0.76 -20.05
N ASP A 149 -1.51 -0.15 -20.77
CA ASP A 149 -0.63 -1.17 -20.17
C ASP A 149 0.65 -0.58 -19.57
N ASN A 150 1.09 0.58 -20.04
CA ASN A 150 2.23 1.29 -19.46
C ASN A 150 2.06 1.59 -17.96
N TYR A 151 0.83 1.79 -17.48
CA TYR A 151 0.56 1.96 -16.04
C TYR A 151 0.67 0.66 -15.28
N ILE A 152 0.37 -0.48 -15.91
CA ILE A 152 0.63 -1.80 -15.35
C ILE A 152 2.13 -1.98 -15.11
N ASP A 153 2.95 -1.67 -16.11
CA ASP A 153 4.40 -1.78 -16.03
C ASP A 153 5.00 -0.91 -14.92
N ILE A 154 4.47 0.32 -14.76
CA ILE A 154 4.90 1.23 -13.68
C ILE A 154 4.57 0.63 -12.31
N ILE A 155 3.31 0.19 -12.11
CA ILE A 155 2.87 -0.40 -10.84
C ILE A 155 3.67 -1.67 -10.53
N GLN A 156 3.93 -2.51 -11.52
CA GLN A 156 4.72 -3.72 -11.35
C GLN A 156 6.14 -3.39 -10.90
N LYS A 157 6.83 -2.47 -11.59
CA LYS A 157 8.18 -2.03 -11.21
C LYS A 157 8.23 -1.44 -9.80
N ASN A 158 7.25 -0.63 -9.42
CA ASN A 158 7.16 -0.05 -8.09
C ASN A 158 6.93 -1.13 -7.02
N SER A 159 6.06 -2.09 -7.31
CA SER A 159 5.80 -3.22 -6.41
C SER A 159 7.03 -4.10 -6.23
N GLU A 160 7.72 -4.43 -7.32
CA GLU A 160 8.98 -5.19 -7.29
C GLU A 160 10.04 -4.44 -6.46
N PHE A 161 10.17 -3.13 -6.65
CA PHE A 161 11.09 -2.32 -5.85
C PHE A 161 10.79 -2.40 -4.36
N VAL A 162 9.52 -2.26 -3.95
CA VAL A 162 9.12 -2.31 -2.53
C VAL A 162 9.35 -3.70 -1.92
N ILE A 163 9.13 -4.75 -2.69
CA ILE A 163 9.14 -6.13 -2.20
C ILE A 163 10.54 -6.75 -2.24
N LEU A 164 11.43 -6.29 -3.13
CA LEU A 164 12.72 -6.92 -3.43
C LEU A 164 13.94 -6.06 -3.10
N SER A 165 13.76 -4.80 -2.62
CA SER A 165 14.87 -3.87 -2.36
C SER A 165 15.55 -4.04 -1.00
#